data_8c5ebbe9a0ca0c676ef4d55f9cc93b86
#
_entry.id   8c5ebbe9a0ca0c676ef4d55f9cc93b86
#
_cell.length_a   1.000
_cell.length_b   1.000
_cell.length_c   1.000
_cell.angle_alpha   90.00
_cell.angle_beta   90.00
_cell.angle_gamma   90.00
#
_symmetry.space_group_name_H-M   'P 1'
#
loop_
_entity.id
_entity.type
_entity.pdbx_description
1 polymer ?
#
loop_
_entity_poly.entity_id
_entity_poly.type
_entity_poly.pdbx_seq_one_letter_code
_entity_poly.pdbx_strand_id
1 'polypeptide(L)'
;SGAMFACEHEGPNGLEPDLICTAKAIADGLPLSAVTGRAQIMDAPHVGGLGGTFGGNPLACAAALATIETIESDGLIERARQLERLITEPLLRLQARDDRIGDVRGRGAMIAIELVKSGTAEPDKDLTQRLSVAAHAAGVIVLTCGMFGNIIRLLPPLTISDELLAEGIDILGGLLADL
;
A
#
# COMPACT_ATOMS: atom_id res chain seq x y z
N SER A 1 -6.45 -0.12 1.46
CA SER A 1 -6.82 1.21 1.96
C SER A 1 -7.88 1.16 3.09
N GLY A 2 -8.49 0.02 3.39
CA GLY A 2 -9.63 -0.06 4.31
C GLY A 2 -10.98 0.33 3.70
N ALA A 3 -11.03 0.41 2.37
CA ALA A 3 -12.22 0.49 1.54
C ALA A 3 -11.95 -0.30 0.25
N MET A 4 -12.98 -0.65 -0.53
CA MET A 4 -12.78 -1.35 -1.80
C MET A 4 -11.97 -0.47 -2.75
N PHE A 5 -12.30 0.80 -2.84
CA PHE A 5 -11.54 1.81 -3.57
C PHE A 5 -11.14 2.97 -2.67
N ALA A 6 -9.94 3.51 -2.87
CA ALA A 6 -9.43 4.61 -2.05
C ALA A 6 -10.29 5.89 -2.17
N CYS A 7 -10.94 6.12 -3.30
CA CYS A 7 -11.84 7.26 -3.51
C CYS A 7 -13.06 7.28 -2.57
N GLU A 8 -13.45 6.14 -1.99
CA GLU A 8 -14.54 6.05 -1.01
C GLU A 8 -14.23 6.77 0.32
N HIS A 9 -12.96 7.07 0.59
CA HIS A 9 -12.56 7.81 1.79
C HIS A 9 -12.76 9.32 1.71
N GLU A 10 -13.04 9.87 0.52
CA GLU A 10 -13.09 11.31 0.29
C GLU A 10 -14.51 11.87 0.54
N GLY A 11 -14.67 12.58 1.66
CA GLY A 11 -15.91 13.24 2.03
C GLY A 11 -17.07 12.29 2.38
N PRO A 12 -18.25 12.82 2.69
CA PRO A 12 -19.40 12.02 3.15
C PRO A 12 -20.01 11.12 2.07
N ASN A 13 -19.79 11.42 0.79
CA ASN A 13 -20.29 10.66 -0.34
C ASN A 13 -19.17 10.00 -1.18
N GLY A 14 -17.92 10.08 -0.70
CA GLY A 14 -16.76 9.65 -1.49
C GLY A 14 -16.46 10.60 -2.66
N LEU A 15 -15.36 10.32 -3.36
CA LEU A 15 -15.07 10.95 -4.65
C LEU A 15 -15.67 10.07 -5.75
N GLU A 16 -16.45 10.64 -6.66
CA GLU A 16 -16.93 9.96 -7.86
C GLU A 16 -15.92 10.14 -9.00
N PRO A 17 -15.02 9.19 -9.24
CA PRO A 17 -14.08 9.26 -10.35
C PRO A 17 -14.81 9.07 -11.68
N ASP A 18 -14.37 9.73 -12.73
CA ASP A 18 -14.85 9.48 -14.09
C ASP A 18 -14.34 8.14 -14.66
N LEU A 19 -13.11 7.76 -14.27
CA LEU A 19 -12.45 6.51 -14.66
C LEU A 19 -11.71 5.91 -13.47
N ILE A 20 -11.79 4.59 -13.31
CA ILE A 20 -11.00 3.80 -12.35
C ILE A 20 -10.15 2.80 -13.12
N CYS A 21 -8.84 2.83 -12.89
CA CYS A 21 -7.91 1.82 -13.40
C CYS A 21 -7.57 0.83 -12.29
N THR A 22 -7.76 -0.46 -12.55
CA THR A 22 -7.38 -1.55 -11.64
C THR A 22 -6.37 -2.46 -12.31
N ALA A 23 -5.40 -2.96 -11.52
CA ALA A 23 -4.35 -3.84 -12.03
C ALA A 23 -3.67 -4.56 -10.86
N LYS A 24 -2.52 -5.18 -11.12
CA LYS A 24 -1.65 -5.86 -10.14
C LYS A 24 -2.38 -6.95 -9.38
N ALA A 25 -2.63 -6.76 -8.09
CA ALA A 25 -3.26 -7.76 -7.22
C ALA A 25 -4.72 -8.10 -7.57
N ILE A 26 -5.35 -7.44 -8.55
CA ILE A 26 -6.73 -7.74 -8.93
C ILE A 26 -6.93 -9.20 -9.34
N ALA A 27 -5.92 -9.83 -9.94
CA ALA A 27 -5.96 -11.22 -10.35
C ALA A 27 -4.86 -12.08 -9.69
N ASP A 28 -4.38 -11.63 -8.52
CA ASP A 28 -3.48 -12.34 -7.61
C ASP A 28 -2.30 -13.05 -8.33
N GLY A 29 -1.57 -12.28 -9.15
CA GLY A 29 -0.38 -12.74 -9.88
C GLY A 29 -0.62 -13.06 -11.36
N LEU A 30 -1.86 -13.18 -11.82
CA LEU A 30 -2.15 -13.32 -13.25
C LEU A 30 -2.22 -11.95 -13.94
N PRO A 31 -1.82 -11.84 -15.22
CA PRO A 31 -1.81 -10.58 -15.95
C PRO A 31 -3.22 -10.12 -16.29
N LEU A 32 -3.76 -9.21 -15.49
CA LEU A 32 -5.05 -8.57 -15.73
C LEU A 32 -4.98 -7.09 -15.32
N SER A 33 -5.59 -6.25 -16.14
CA SER A 33 -5.93 -4.88 -15.79
C SER A 33 -7.30 -4.54 -16.36
N ALA A 34 -7.98 -3.59 -15.73
CA ALA A 34 -9.26 -3.10 -16.17
C ALA A 34 -9.35 -1.58 -16.07
N VAL A 35 -10.12 -0.99 -16.93
CA VAL A 35 -10.59 0.39 -16.85
C VAL A 35 -12.10 0.34 -16.78
N THR A 36 -12.64 0.94 -15.73
CA THR A 36 -14.08 1.08 -15.52
C THR A 36 -14.41 2.56 -15.42
N GLY A 37 -15.51 2.99 -16.02
CA GLY A 37 -15.84 4.41 -15.96
C GLY A 37 -17.24 4.71 -16.46
N ARG A 38 -17.55 6.01 -16.53
CA ARG A 38 -18.84 6.51 -17.00
C ARG A 38 -19.08 6.08 -18.45
N ALA A 39 -20.27 5.59 -18.76
CA ALA A 39 -20.63 5.11 -20.09
C ALA A 39 -20.29 6.12 -21.21
N GLN A 40 -20.56 7.39 -20.98
CA GLN A 40 -20.26 8.47 -21.95
C GLN A 40 -18.77 8.52 -22.34
N ILE A 41 -17.87 8.15 -21.45
CA ILE A 41 -16.42 8.11 -21.70
C ILE A 41 -16.03 6.75 -22.30
N MET A 42 -16.56 5.67 -21.73
CA MET A 42 -16.19 4.32 -22.14
C MET A 42 -16.73 3.95 -23.52
N ASP A 43 -17.84 4.53 -23.94
CA ASP A 43 -18.46 4.32 -25.25
C ASP A 43 -17.93 5.26 -26.37
N ALA A 44 -17.08 6.25 -26.01
CA ALA A 44 -16.52 7.20 -26.98
C ALA A 44 -15.47 6.59 -27.94
N PRO A 45 -14.63 5.60 -27.56
CA PRO A 45 -13.69 4.97 -28.47
C PRO A 45 -14.43 4.22 -29.59
N HIS A 46 -13.85 4.26 -30.78
CA HIS A 46 -14.35 3.46 -31.92
C HIS A 46 -14.25 1.94 -31.63
N VAL A 47 -15.04 1.15 -32.33
CA VAL A 47 -14.99 -0.31 -32.20
C VAL A 47 -13.57 -0.84 -32.41
N GLY A 48 -13.05 -1.61 -31.44
CA GLY A 48 -11.66 -2.09 -31.44
C GLY A 48 -10.62 -1.06 -30.96
N GLY A 49 -11.03 0.14 -30.55
CA GLY A 49 -10.14 1.20 -30.04
C GLY A 49 -9.56 0.95 -28.65
N LEU A 50 -10.17 0.04 -27.88
CA LEU A 50 -9.69 -0.40 -26.58
C LEU A 50 -9.44 -1.92 -26.61
N GLY A 51 -8.34 -2.33 -26.00
CA GLY A 51 -8.04 -3.75 -25.84
C GLY A 51 -6.54 -4.06 -25.98
N GLY A 52 -6.25 -5.33 -25.83
CA GLY A 52 -4.92 -5.91 -26.02
C GLY A 52 -5.02 -7.41 -26.22
N THR A 53 -4.01 -8.03 -26.78
CA THR A 53 -4.01 -9.46 -27.16
C THR A 53 -4.39 -10.38 -25.99
N PHE A 54 -3.99 -10.03 -24.77
CA PHE A 54 -4.28 -10.81 -23.56
C PHE A 54 -5.47 -10.27 -22.74
N GLY A 55 -6.16 -9.24 -23.26
CA GLY A 55 -7.32 -8.63 -22.60
C GLY A 55 -8.44 -9.64 -22.41
N GLY A 56 -9.00 -9.70 -21.19
CA GLY A 56 -10.09 -10.60 -20.87
C GLY A 56 -9.72 -12.09 -20.85
N ASN A 57 -8.45 -12.44 -20.59
CA ASN A 57 -8.03 -13.82 -20.43
C ASN A 57 -8.92 -14.54 -19.39
N PRO A 58 -9.60 -15.66 -19.74
CA PRO A 58 -10.56 -16.31 -18.86
C PRO A 58 -9.98 -16.77 -17.51
N LEU A 59 -8.72 -17.22 -17.49
CA LEU A 59 -8.06 -17.66 -16.26
C LEU A 59 -7.82 -16.46 -15.32
N ALA A 60 -7.34 -15.36 -15.87
CA ALA A 60 -7.13 -14.15 -15.11
C ALA A 60 -8.45 -13.52 -14.61
N CYS A 61 -9.51 -13.58 -15.43
CA CYS A 61 -10.84 -13.13 -15.00
C CYS A 61 -11.40 -14.02 -13.87
N ALA A 62 -11.23 -15.33 -13.94
CA ALA A 62 -11.65 -16.25 -12.88
C ALA A 62 -10.87 -15.99 -11.58
N ALA A 63 -9.56 -15.76 -11.67
CA ALA A 63 -8.74 -15.38 -10.51
C ALA A 63 -9.19 -14.05 -9.92
N ALA A 64 -9.51 -13.05 -10.75
CA ALA A 64 -10.00 -11.77 -10.26
C ALA A 64 -11.33 -11.87 -9.52
N LEU A 65 -12.26 -12.68 -10.02
CA LEU A 65 -13.52 -12.95 -9.33
C LEU A 65 -13.26 -13.59 -7.96
N ALA A 66 -12.42 -14.63 -7.90
CA ALA A 66 -12.07 -15.28 -6.66
C ALA A 66 -11.37 -14.31 -5.66
N THR A 67 -10.49 -13.41 -6.16
CA THR A 67 -9.85 -12.39 -5.35
C THR A 67 -10.87 -11.43 -4.73
N ILE A 68 -11.84 -10.95 -5.50
CA ILE A 68 -12.90 -10.06 -5.03
C ILE A 68 -13.77 -10.77 -3.98
N GLU A 69 -14.21 -12.01 -4.29
CA GLU A 69 -15.00 -12.83 -3.36
C GLU A 69 -14.26 -13.07 -2.03
N THR A 70 -12.95 -13.34 -2.08
CA THR A 70 -12.11 -13.51 -0.88
C THR A 70 -12.01 -12.22 -0.07
N ILE A 71 -11.82 -11.07 -0.72
CA ILE A 71 -11.78 -9.76 -0.03
C ILE A 71 -13.08 -9.52 0.75
N GLU A 72 -14.22 -9.88 0.17
CA GLU A 72 -15.53 -9.70 0.80
C GLU A 72 -15.80 -10.77 1.87
N SER A 73 -15.65 -12.06 1.54
CA SER A 73 -16.00 -13.18 2.43
C SER A 73 -15.12 -13.23 3.68
N ASP A 74 -13.85 -12.91 3.56
CA ASP A 74 -12.90 -12.96 4.66
C ASP A 74 -12.80 -11.63 5.43
N GLY A 75 -13.60 -10.63 5.05
CA GLY A 75 -13.65 -9.33 5.72
C GLY A 75 -12.33 -8.54 5.62
N LEU A 76 -11.57 -8.70 4.51
CA LEU A 76 -10.24 -8.14 4.39
C LEU A 76 -10.22 -6.60 4.35
N ILE A 77 -11.33 -5.95 4.03
CA ILE A 77 -11.48 -4.49 4.13
C ILE A 77 -11.38 -4.05 5.59
N GLU A 78 -12.11 -4.71 6.49
CA GLU A 78 -12.04 -4.40 7.92
C GLU A 78 -10.68 -4.81 8.50
N ARG A 79 -10.13 -5.95 8.04
CA ARG A 79 -8.76 -6.34 8.41
C ARG A 79 -7.73 -5.27 8.04
N ALA A 80 -7.84 -4.63 6.87
CA ALA A 80 -6.97 -3.53 6.50
C ALA A 80 -7.04 -2.34 7.48
N ARG A 81 -8.24 -2.01 8.00
CA ARG A 81 -8.40 -0.96 9.03
C ARG A 81 -7.78 -1.35 10.37
N GLN A 82 -7.85 -2.64 10.73
CA GLN A 82 -7.16 -3.14 11.93
C GLN A 82 -5.64 -3.03 11.78
N LEU A 83 -5.10 -3.46 10.62
CA LEU A 83 -3.67 -3.34 10.30
C LEU A 83 -3.19 -1.89 10.33
N GLU A 84 -4.00 -0.93 9.86
CA GLU A 84 -3.68 0.50 9.97
C GLU A 84 -3.34 0.88 11.41
N ARG A 85 -4.20 0.53 12.36
CA ARG A 85 -3.97 0.83 13.78
C ARG A 85 -2.73 0.11 14.32
N LEU A 86 -2.62 -1.19 14.02
CA LEU A 86 -1.49 -2.01 14.48
C LEU A 86 -0.14 -1.53 13.95
N ILE A 87 -0.11 -0.91 12.79
CA ILE A 87 1.11 -0.35 12.19
C ILE A 87 1.35 1.08 12.67
N THR A 88 0.35 1.95 12.63
CA THR A 88 0.55 3.37 12.89
C THR A 88 0.82 3.68 14.35
N GLU A 89 0.16 3.01 15.30
CA GLU A 89 0.34 3.28 16.72
C GLU A 89 1.79 3.08 17.21
N PRO A 90 2.48 1.96 16.93
CA PRO A 90 3.88 1.81 17.33
C PRO A 90 4.80 2.77 16.57
N LEU A 91 4.55 3.06 15.29
CA LEU A 91 5.35 4.00 14.51
C LEU A 91 5.22 5.43 15.01
N LEU A 92 4.04 5.87 15.43
CA LEU A 92 3.83 7.17 16.06
C LEU A 92 4.55 7.26 17.43
N ARG A 93 4.61 6.16 18.18
CA ARG A 93 5.41 6.11 19.41
C ARG A 93 6.91 6.22 19.12
N LEU A 94 7.40 5.64 18.03
CA LEU A 94 8.79 5.81 17.58
C LEU A 94 9.05 7.25 17.15
N GLN A 95 8.18 7.84 16.34
CA GLN A 95 8.28 9.25 15.90
C GLN A 95 8.36 10.21 17.10
N ALA A 96 7.62 9.96 18.17
CA ALA A 96 7.66 10.79 19.36
C ALA A 96 9.03 10.74 20.12
N ARG A 97 9.90 9.78 19.79
CA ARG A 97 11.20 9.53 20.43
C ARG A 97 12.38 9.75 19.49
N ASP A 98 12.15 9.78 18.20
CA ASP A 98 13.18 9.89 17.17
C ASP A 98 12.76 10.94 16.13
N ASP A 99 13.41 12.09 16.18
CA ASP A 99 13.14 13.26 15.34
C ASP A 99 13.56 13.04 13.87
N ARG A 100 14.22 11.93 13.57
CA ARG A 100 14.52 11.51 12.19
C ARG A 100 13.28 10.93 11.49
N ILE A 101 12.21 10.58 12.22
CA ILE A 101 10.92 10.23 11.64
C ILE A 101 10.11 11.51 11.44
N GLY A 102 10.17 12.08 10.24
CA GLY A 102 9.47 13.33 9.90
C GLY A 102 7.96 13.17 9.83
N ASP A 103 7.48 12.04 9.28
CA ASP A 103 6.05 11.78 9.14
C ASP A 103 5.73 10.28 9.10
N VAL A 104 4.55 9.92 9.61
CA VAL A 104 3.95 8.58 9.51
C VAL A 104 2.56 8.74 8.94
N ARG A 105 2.34 8.24 7.74
CA ARG A 105 1.07 8.43 7.01
C ARG A 105 0.68 7.20 6.20
N GLY A 106 -0.60 7.12 5.89
CA GLY A 106 -1.17 6.09 5.03
C GLY A 106 -2.60 5.77 5.38
N ARG A 107 -3.14 4.75 4.73
CA ARG A 107 -4.48 4.21 5.00
C ARG A 107 -4.48 2.70 4.85
N GLY A 108 -5.21 2.02 5.73
CA GLY A 108 -5.25 0.57 5.76
C GLY A 108 -3.87 -0.03 5.99
N ALA A 109 -3.53 -1.06 5.25
CA ALA A 109 -2.23 -1.73 5.37
C ALA A 109 -1.08 -1.01 4.63
N MET A 110 -1.35 0.07 3.89
CA MET A 110 -0.33 0.82 3.16
C MET A 110 0.10 2.05 3.97
N ILE A 111 1.18 1.91 4.73
CA ILE A 111 1.71 2.95 5.62
C ILE A 111 3.13 3.33 5.19
N ALA A 112 3.45 4.59 5.29
CA ALA A 112 4.73 5.17 4.97
C ALA A 112 5.37 5.80 6.19
N ILE A 113 6.69 5.64 6.31
CA ILE A 113 7.55 6.34 7.26
C ILE A 113 8.45 7.25 6.42
N GLU A 114 8.39 8.55 6.65
CA GLU A 114 9.26 9.52 6.00
C GLU A 114 10.44 9.84 6.91
N LEU A 115 11.66 9.63 6.40
CA LEU A 115 12.88 9.88 7.15
C LEU A 115 13.51 11.21 6.73
N VAL A 116 13.92 11.97 7.74
CA VAL A 116 14.52 13.30 7.61
C VAL A 116 15.80 13.38 8.42
N LYS A 117 16.66 14.33 8.12
CA LYS A 117 17.83 14.62 8.93
C LYS A 117 17.39 15.16 10.30
N SER A 118 17.99 14.67 11.36
CA SER A 118 17.67 15.07 12.74
C SER A 118 17.56 16.59 12.91
N GLY A 119 16.49 17.04 13.56
CA GLY A 119 16.20 18.45 13.81
C GLY A 119 15.81 19.27 12.58
N THR A 120 15.54 18.65 11.44
CA THR A 120 15.20 19.35 10.19
C THR A 120 14.01 18.69 9.49
N ALA A 121 13.53 19.32 8.39
CA ALA A 121 12.61 18.69 7.45
C ALA A 121 13.31 18.21 6.16
N GLU A 122 14.66 18.19 6.14
CA GLU A 122 15.43 17.79 4.98
C GLU A 122 15.37 16.27 4.79
N PRO A 123 14.98 15.75 3.60
CA PRO A 123 14.93 14.32 3.34
C PRO A 123 16.27 13.60 3.59
N ASP A 124 16.24 12.48 4.30
CA ASP A 124 17.42 11.65 4.54
C ASP A 124 17.35 10.33 3.74
N LYS A 125 17.78 10.42 2.48
CA LYS A 125 17.88 9.27 1.58
C LYS A 125 18.90 8.23 2.08
N ASP A 126 20.02 8.69 2.65
CA ASP A 126 21.10 7.78 3.04
C ASP A 126 20.71 6.94 4.25
N LEU A 127 20.06 7.53 5.23
CA LEU A 127 19.48 6.81 6.38
C LEU A 127 18.43 5.80 5.89
N THR A 128 17.54 6.22 4.97
CA THR A 128 16.51 5.37 4.40
C THR A 128 17.09 4.15 3.70
N GLN A 129 18.15 4.33 2.93
CA GLN A 129 18.82 3.23 2.24
C GLN A 129 19.51 2.29 3.23
N ARG A 130 20.21 2.81 4.24
CA ARG A 130 20.85 2.00 5.29
C ARG A 130 19.82 1.19 6.06
N LEU A 131 18.71 1.82 6.46
CA LEU A 131 17.61 1.13 7.16
C LEU A 131 17.01 0.01 6.30
N SER A 132 16.76 0.28 5.01
CA SER A 132 16.24 -0.75 4.08
C SER A 132 17.18 -1.95 3.96
N VAL A 133 18.50 -1.72 3.82
CA VAL A 133 19.50 -2.80 3.73
C VAL A 133 19.55 -3.59 5.05
N ALA A 134 19.57 -2.90 6.18
CA ALA A 134 19.60 -3.55 7.50
C ALA A 134 18.31 -4.37 7.75
N ALA A 135 17.15 -3.83 7.36
CA ALA A 135 15.87 -4.53 7.47
C ALA A 135 15.86 -5.83 6.64
N HIS A 136 16.32 -5.78 5.39
CA HIS A 136 16.43 -6.98 4.55
C HIS A 136 17.37 -8.01 5.17
N ALA A 137 18.50 -7.59 5.72
CA ALA A 137 19.44 -8.49 6.41
C ALA A 137 18.84 -9.13 7.67
N ALA A 138 17.92 -8.43 8.34
CA ALA A 138 17.18 -8.91 9.50
C ALA A 138 15.89 -9.69 9.13
N GLY A 139 15.63 -9.94 7.84
CA GLY A 139 14.48 -10.70 7.37
C GLY A 139 13.20 -9.91 7.16
N VAL A 140 13.24 -8.57 7.24
CA VAL A 140 12.09 -7.68 7.02
C VAL A 140 12.20 -7.01 5.66
N ILE A 141 11.35 -7.42 4.71
CA ILE A 141 11.35 -6.86 3.35
C ILE A 141 10.54 -5.56 3.36
N VAL A 142 11.20 -4.46 3.08
CA VAL A 142 10.60 -3.13 2.94
C VAL A 142 10.95 -2.52 1.59
N LEU A 143 10.14 -1.54 1.14
CA LEU A 143 10.37 -0.82 -0.10
C LEU A 143 10.69 0.65 0.19
N THR A 144 11.75 1.14 -0.44
CA THR A 144 12.03 2.59 -0.48
C THR A 144 11.24 3.25 -1.59
N CYS A 145 10.73 4.46 -1.37
CA CYS A 145 9.97 5.21 -2.36
C CYS A 145 10.02 6.73 -2.08
N GLY A 146 9.15 7.46 -2.75
CA GLY A 146 9.06 8.92 -2.66
C GLY A 146 10.00 9.64 -3.62
N MET A 147 9.70 10.90 -3.88
CA MET A 147 10.44 11.73 -4.84
C MET A 147 11.91 11.90 -4.44
N PHE A 148 12.19 11.96 -3.14
CA PHE A 148 13.52 12.13 -2.58
C PHE A 148 14.17 10.81 -2.12
N GLY A 149 13.47 9.67 -2.27
CA GLY A 149 13.97 8.36 -1.85
C GLY A 149 14.13 8.20 -0.33
N ASN A 150 13.41 8.99 0.45
CA ASN A 150 13.50 9.08 1.91
C ASN A 150 12.31 8.44 2.64
N ILE A 151 11.56 7.58 1.95
CA ILE A 151 10.36 6.93 2.50
C ILE A 151 10.56 5.42 2.53
N ILE A 152 10.27 4.82 3.67
CA ILE A 152 10.02 3.38 3.81
C ILE A 152 8.52 3.15 3.70
N ARG A 153 8.09 2.32 2.76
CA ARG A 153 6.70 1.92 2.60
C ARG A 153 6.49 0.50 3.11
N LEU A 154 5.57 0.37 4.04
CA LEU A 154 5.05 -0.89 4.53
C LEU A 154 3.79 -1.25 3.75
N LEU A 155 3.72 -2.49 3.27
CA LEU A 155 2.56 -3.04 2.58
C LEU A 155 2.50 -4.54 2.83
N PRO A 156 2.21 -4.97 4.06
CA PRO A 156 2.10 -6.38 4.38
C PRO A 156 0.87 -7.01 3.70
N PRO A 157 0.86 -8.32 3.46
CA PRO A 157 -0.36 -9.02 3.06
C PRO A 157 -1.44 -8.84 4.13
N LEU A 158 -2.70 -8.69 3.71
CA LEU A 158 -3.82 -8.51 4.65
C LEU A 158 -4.02 -9.71 5.59
N THR A 159 -3.50 -10.87 5.20
CA THR A 159 -3.55 -12.13 5.95
C THR A 159 -2.41 -12.31 6.95
N ILE A 160 -1.51 -11.33 7.08
CA ILE A 160 -0.41 -11.39 8.06
C ILE A 160 -0.95 -11.53 9.48
N SER A 161 -0.31 -12.34 10.32
CA SER A 161 -0.68 -12.42 11.73
C SER A 161 -0.24 -11.16 12.49
N ASP A 162 -0.91 -10.85 13.59
CA ASP A 162 -0.59 -9.69 14.42
C ASP A 162 0.81 -9.81 15.02
N GLU A 163 1.22 -11.04 15.38
CA GLU A 163 2.53 -11.34 15.96
C GLU A 163 3.67 -11.06 14.97
N LEU A 164 3.56 -11.56 13.73
CA LEU A 164 4.56 -11.32 12.69
C LEU A 164 4.64 -9.84 12.31
N LEU A 165 3.51 -9.15 12.28
CA LEU A 165 3.47 -7.72 12.01
C LEU A 165 4.19 -6.94 13.12
N ALA A 166 3.89 -7.25 14.38
CA ALA A 166 4.52 -6.61 15.53
C ALA A 166 6.04 -6.85 15.55
N GLU A 167 6.47 -8.10 15.32
CA GLU A 167 7.90 -8.47 15.21
C GLU A 167 8.60 -7.64 14.13
N GLY A 168 8.00 -7.53 12.94
CA GLY A 168 8.59 -6.74 11.85
C GLY A 168 8.72 -5.26 12.18
N ILE A 169 7.74 -4.67 12.87
CA ILE A 169 7.79 -3.26 13.30
C ILE A 169 8.83 -3.07 14.40
N ASP A 170 8.94 -3.98 15.36
CA ASP A 170 9.93 -3.92 16.43
C ASP A 170 11.35 -4.03 15.89
N ILE A 171 11.59 -4.91 14.92
CA ILE A 171 12.88 -5.01 14.20
C ILE A 171 13.22 -3.68 13.53
N LEU A 172 12.28 -3.07 12.79
CA LEU A 172 12.52 -1.79 12.13
C LEU A 172 12.84 -0.68 13.13
N GLY A 173 12.12 -0.63 14.24
CA GLY A 173 12.35 0.35 15.29
C GLY A 173 13.73 0.19 15.97
N GLY A 174 14.13 -1.05 16.26
CA GLY A 174 15.46 -1.36 16.80
C GLY A 174 16.58 -0.97 15.83
N LEU A 175 16.46 -1.35 14.57
CA LEU A 175 17.45 -1.01 13.54
C LEU A 175 17.58 0.50 13.33
N LEU A 176 16.49 1.24 13.38
CA LEU A 176 16.54 2.70 13.26
C LEU A 176 17.28 3.32 14.45
N ALA A 177 17.10 2.77 15.64
CA ALA A 177 17.81 3.27 16.84
C ALA A 177 19.32 2.99 16.79
N ASP A 178 19.75 1.92 16.12
CA ASP A 178 21.16 1.52 15.99
C ASP A 178 21.91 2.25 14.86
N LEU A 179 21.21 2.91 13.95
CA LEU A 179 21.74 3.63 12.79
C LEU A 179 21.94 5.12 13.07
#